data_cd2979cffe098dd0fb06120cb415f385
#
_entry.id   cd2979cffe098dd0fb06120cb415f385
#
_cell.length_a   1.000
_cell.length_b   1.000
_cell.length_c   1.000
_cell.angle_alpha   90.00
_cell.angle_beta   90.00
_cell.angle_gamma   90.00
#
_symmetry.space_group_name_H-M   'P 1'
#
loop_
_entity.id
_entity.type
_entity.pdbx_description
1 polymer ?
#
loop_
_entity_poly.entity_id
_entity_poly.type
_entity_poly.pdbx_seq_one_letter_code
_entity_poly.pdbx_strand_id
1 'polypeptide(L)'
;MKTLSEFDDIRPFAPEELPEVYDRLLANEQFHKVLDFLYPGVPIEVIGQNMHKCKTGLDFQKAFAYPFLKELIAKASTGCDMDTSEIDSSKQHTFISNHRDIVLDSAFLSVMQIDKGFPTTCEIAIGDNLLSIPWVRDLARVNKSFIVKRGLTPRELMQASIKMAHYMIFALNEKRENIWIAQREGRAKDSNDLTQKSILKMFALGAEGTLLEKLQQFHIVPLTISYEYDPCDYLKAAEMQAKRDDMNWNKGPMDDAISMQTGIFGYKGSIHYHAAPCIDDYLEALKSKSNISNGDLLDTICLHIDKQIHRNYCLYANNYIALDELEGTTTYADKYTDADKAKFDAYLKQQLAKIEIVNKDEEYLRRRMLEMYANPTRNYLKANA
;
A
#
# COMPACT_ATOMS: atom_id res chain seq x y z
N MET A 1 27.45 14.11 8.11
CA MET A 1 26.44 13.11 8.57
C MET A 1 25.16 13.87 8.83
N LYS A 2 24.01 13.42 8.30
CA LYS A 2 22.71 13.99 8.63
C LYS A 2 22.28 13.51 10.01
N THR A 3 21.64 14.38 10.77
CA THR A 3 21.13 14.05 12.09
C THR A 3 19.64 13.70 12.02
N LEU A 4 19.13 12.90 12.94
CA LEU A 4 17.73 12.52 13.01
C LEU A 4 16.81 13.76 13.06
N SER A 5 17.24 14.83 13.74
CA SER A 5 16.49 16.07 13.90
C SER A 5 16.22 16.82 12.58
N GLU A 6 17.02 16.59 11.53
CA GLU A 6 16.75 17.18 10.20
C GLU A 6 15.42 16.71 9.59
N PHE A 7 14.87 15.60 10.09
CA PHE A 7 13.68 14.94 9.57
C PHE A 7 12.47 14.98 10.52
N ASP A 8 12.52 15.77 11.61
CA ASP A 8 11.50 15.79 12.66
C ASP A 8 10.07 16.04 12.18
N ASP A 9 9.92 16.79 11.09
CA ASP A 9 8.62 17.11 10.49
C ASP A 9 8.02 15.96 9.66
N ILE A 10 8.82 14.93 9.30
CA ILE A 10 8.34 13.81 8.47
C ILE A 10 8.55 12.44 9.09
N ARG A 11 9.57 12.21 9.90
CA ARG A 11 9.94 10.87 10.43
C ARG A 11 8.92 10.29 11.41
N PRO A 12 8.90 8.97 11.64
CA PRO A 12 8.29 8.37 12.83
C PRO A 12 8.90 8.96 14.11
N PHE A 13 8.19 8.84 15.22
CA PHE A 13 8.73 9.27 16.52
C PHE A 13 9.94 8.43 16.93
N ALA A 14 10.93 9.09 17.49
CA ALA A 14 12.07 8.42 18.12
C ALA A 14 11.65 7.80 19.47
N PRO A 15 12.37 6.76 19.95
CA PRO A 15 12.03 6.08 21.20
C PRO A 15 11.82 7.00 22.40
N GLU A 16 12.64 8.03 22.53
CA GLU A 16 12.59 9.01 23.62
C GLU A 16 11.36 9.93 23.58
N GLU A 17 10.71 10.08 22.42
CA GLU A 17 9.51 10.90 22.25
C GLU A 17 8.21 10.13 22.57
N LEU A 18 8.26 8.78 22.51
CA LEU A 18 7.07 7.94 22.62
C LEU A 18 6.29 8.14 23.93
N PRO A 19 6.91 8.26 25.13
CA PRO A 19 6.15 8.45 26.34
C PRO A 19 5.23 9.68 26.31
N GLU A 20 5.73 10.83 25.86
CA GLU A 20 4.95 12.06 25.73
C GLU A 20 3.84 11.92 24.67
N VAL A 21 4.13 11.23 23.56
CA VAL A 21 3.14 10.96 22.50
C VAL A 21 2.02 10.04 23.02
N TYR A 22 2.35 9.03 23.82
CA TYR A 22 1.35 8.17 24.44
C TYR A 22 0.44 8.95 25.38
N ASP A 23 0.99 9.81 26.24
CA ASP A 23 0.21 10.67 27.12
C ASP A 23 -0.76 11.56 26.33
N ARG A 24 -0.28 12.15 25.23
CA ARG A 24 -1.08 13.00 24.35
C ARG A 24 -2.21 12.22 23.63
N LEU A 25 -1.93 10.99 23.17
CA LEU A 25 -2.93 10.09 22.59
C LEU A 25 -3.98 9.68 23.65
N LEU A 26 -3.52 9.27 24.83
CA LEU A 26 -4.39 8.87 25.94
C LEU A 26 -5.23 10.02 26.53
N ALA A 27 -4.87 11.28 26.30
CA ALA A 27 -5.68 12.44 26.67
C ALA A 27 -6.76 12.77 25.60
N ASN A 28 -6.78 12.10 24.44
CA ASN A 28 -7.69 12.42 23.35
C ASN A 28 -8.97 11.59 23.40
N GLU A 29 -10.14 12.24 23.57
CA GLU A 29 -11.44 11.57 23.67
C GLU A 29 -11.85 10.77 22.43
N GLN A 30 -11.44 11.19 21.22
CA GLN A 30 -11.75 10.43 20.01
C GLN A 30 -10.90 9.16 19.96
N PHE A 31 -9.66 9.22 20.40
CA PHE A 31 -8.80 8.05 20.49
C PHE A 31 -9.34 7.07 21.55
N HIS A 32 -9.90 7.55 22.69
CA HIS A 32 -10.58 6.68 23.66
C HIS A 32 -11.68 5.85 23.01
N LYS A 33 -12.54 6.46 22.17
CA LYS A 33 -13.61 5.73 21.48
C LYS A 33 -13.06 4.61 20.56
N VAL A 34 -11.91 4.84 19.95
CA VAL A 34 -11.22 3.80 19.16
C VAL A 34 -10.70 2.69 20.06
N LEU A 35 -10.11 3.03 21.21
CA LEU A 35 -9.62 2.03 22.17
C LEU A 35 -10.76 1.22 22.78
N ASP A 36 -11.88 1.85 23.15
CA ASP A 36 -13.08 1.17 23.64
C ASP A 36 -13.66 0.17 22.62
N PHE A 37 -13.62 0.55 21.34
CA PHE A 37 -14.04 -0.34 20.26
C PHE A 37 -13.07 -1.52 20.05
N LEU A 38 -11.76 -1.27 20.13
CA LEU A 38 -10.73 -2.29 19.90
C LEU A 38 -10.54 -3.21 21.13
N TYR A 39 -10.73 -2.69 22.34
CA TYR A 39 -10.50 -3.37 23.61
C TYR A 39 -11.69 -3.22 24.55
N PRO A 40 -12.88 -3.77 24.17
CA PRO A 40 -14.09 -3.57 24.94
C PRO A 40 -13.93 -4.07 26.39
N GLY A 41 -14.23 -3.20 27.35
CA GLY A 41 -14.16 -3.52 28.77
C GLY A 41 -12.77 -3.49 29.41
N VAL A 42 -11.73 -3.11 28.65
CA VAL A 42 -10.38 -2.91 29.23
C VAL A 42 -10.24 -1.46 29.68
N PRO A 43 -9.92 -1.19 30.97
CA PRO A 43 -9.73 0.16 31.45
C PRO A 43 -8.61 0.90 30.72
N ILE A 44 -8.83 2.19 30.43
CA ILE A 44 -7.87 3.03 29.68
C ILE A 44 -6.49 3.10 30.38
N GLU A 45 -6.47 3.04 31.72
CA GLU A 45 -5.24 3.04 32.51
C GLU A 45 -4.40 1.79 32.22
N VAL A 46 -5.05 0.63 32.04
CA VAL A 46 -4.37 -0.64 31.71
C VAL A 46 -3.79 -0.56 30.30
N ILE A 47 -4.56 -0.03 29.33
CA ILE A 47 -4.08 0.20 27.97
C ILE A 47 -2.88 1.15 28.00
N GLY A 48 -2.99 2.27 28.72
CA GLY A 48 -1.93 3.26 28.85
C GLY A 48 -0.65 2.66 29.45
N GLN A 49 -0.76 1.88 30.53
CA GLN A 49 0.38 1.18 31.11
C GLN A 49 1.07 0.24 30.10
N ASN A 50 0.29 -0.43 29.25
CA ASN A 50 0.84 -1.31 28.21
C ASN A 50 1.48 -0.49 27.07
N MET A 51 0.90 0.66 26.69
CA MET A 51 1.53 1.57 25.72
C MET A 51 2.90 2.04 26.21
N HIS A 52 3.03 2.47 27.47
CA HIS A 52 4.29 2.93 28.07
C HIS A 52 5.37 1.83 28.24
N LYS A 53 5.00 0.55 28.15
CA LYS A 53 5.96 -0.57 28.08
C LYS A 53 6.62 -0.66 26.70
N CYS A 54 5.97 -0.16 25.65
CA CYS A 54 6.50 -0.15 24.29
C CYS A 54 7.57 0.93 24.16
N LYS A 55 8.82 0.53 23.93
CA LYS A 55 9.99 1.43 23.85
C LYS A 55 10.29 1.86 22.44
N THR A 56 9.78 1.15 21.45
CA THR A 56 9.95 1.42 20.01
C THR A 56 8.61 1.32 19.28
N GLY A 57 8.54 1.89 18.08
CA GLY A 57 7.38 1.70 17.20
C GLY A 57 7.14 0.22 16.85
N LEU A 58 8.19 -0.59 16.77
CA LEU A 58 8.06 -2.04 16.56
C LEU A 58 7.42 -2.74 17.78
N ASP A 59 7.78 -2.32 19.02
CA ASP A 59 7.12 -2.86 20.22
C ASP A 59 5.64 -2.52 20.21
N PHE A 60 5.29 -1.28 19.84
CA PHE A 60 3.90 -0.85 19.73
C PHE A 60 3.15 -1.68 18.66
N GLN A 61 3.76 -1.88 17.50
CA GLN A 61 3.17 -2.73 16.45
C GLN A 61 2.92 -4.16 16.97
N LYS A 62 3.89 -4.77 17.63
CA LYS A 62 3.75 -6.14 18.19
C LYS A 62 2.71 -6.23 19.30
N ALA A 63 2.61 -5.21 20.14
CA ALA A 63 1.70 -5.22 21.30
C ALA A 63 0.25 -4.87 20.95
N PHE A 64 0.03 -3.97 19.97
CA PHE A 64 -1.29 -3.41 19.67
C PHE A 64 -1.76 -3.69 18.23
N ALA A 65 -0.97 -3.33 17.23
CA ALA A 65 -1.39 -3.46 15.83
C ALA A 65 -1.47 -4.94 15.39
N TYR A 66 -0.46 -5.73 15.71
CA TYR A 66 -0.37 -7.13 15.28
C TYR A 66 -1.54 -8.00 15.77
N PRO A 67 -1.91 -8.04 17.07
CA PRO A 67 -3.05 -8.84 17.53
C PRO A 67 -4.35 -8.45 16.84
N PHE A 68 -4.63 -7.14 16.75
CA PHE A 68 -5.80 -6.61 16.07
C PHE A 68 -5.84 -7.01 14.59
N LEU A 69 -4.73 -6.86 13.88
CA LEU A 69 -4.65 -7.19 12.46
C LEU A 69 -4.75 -8.71 12.20
N LYS A 70 -4.22 -9.55 13.09
CA LYS A 70 -4.41 -11.02 13.02
C LYS A 70 -5.87 -11.41 13.19
N GLU A 71 -6.57 -10.78 14.12
CA GLU A 71 -8.00 -10.99 14.30
C GLU A 71 -8.79 -10.49 13.08
N LEU A 72 -8.41 -9.34 12.52
CA LEU A 72 -9.02 -8.78 11.32
C LEU A 72 -8.83 -9.70 10.10
N ILE A 73 -7.62 -10.24 9.90
CA ILE A 73 -7.34 -11.23 8.85
C ILE A 73 -8.29 -12.44 9.02
N ALA A 74 -8.41 -12.97 10.23
CA ALA A 74 -9.27 -14.12 10.50
C ALA A 74 -10.76 -13.85 10.25
N LYS A 75 -11.23 -12.60 10.48
CA LYS A 75 -12.64 -12.22 10.30
C LYS A 75 -12.98 -11.78 8.88
N ALA A 76 -12.09 -11.07 8.22
CA ALA A 76 -12.35 -10.38 6.96
C ALA A 76 -11.67 -11.04 5.74
N SER A 77 -11.01 -12.20 5.92
CA SER A 77 -10.38 -12.93 4.82
C SER A 77 -10.41 -14.44 5.07
N THR A 78 -10.03 -15.22 4.05
CA THR A 78 -9.75 -16.66 4.18
C THR A 78 -8.32 -16.96 4.60
N GLY A 79 -7.46 -15.94 4.62
CA GLY A 79 -6.07 -15.98 5.01
C GLY A 79 -5.25 -14.89 4.34
N CYS A 80 -4.08 -14.64 4.92
CA CYS A 80 -3.08 -13.72 4.37
C CYS A 80 -1.70 -14.38 4.50
N ASP A 81 -0.97 -14.48 3.41
CA ASP A 81 0.38 -15.04 3.39
C ASP A 81 1.33 -14.19 2.56
N MET A 82 2.63 -14.48 2.68
CA MET A 82 3.68 -13.77 1.95
C MET A 82 4.78 -14.73 1.50
N ASP A 83 5.14 -14.66 0.23
CA ASP A 83 6.34 -15.30 -0.31
C ASP A 83 7.51 -14.32 -0.24
N THR A 84 8.61 -14.74 0.40
CA THR A 84 9.87 -14.00 0.55
C THR A 84 11.07 -14.82 0.08
N SER A 85 10.84 -15.90 -0.66
CA SER A 85 11.88 -16.85 -1.07
C SER A 85 12.98 -16.25 -1.96
N GLU A 86 12.67 -15.12 -2.63
CA GLU A 86 13.58 -14.45 -3.57
C GLU A 86 14.37 -13.28 -2.93
N ILE A 87 14.21 -13.03 -1.62
CA ILE A 87 14.90 -11.94 -0.92
C ILE A 87 15.60 -12.42 0.35
N ASP A 88 16.63 -11.69 0.75
CA ASP A 88 17.27 -11.86 2.05
C ASP A 88 16.60 -10.97 3.10
N SER A 89 15.73 -11.56 3.92
CA SER A 89 14.96 -10.85 4.95
C SER A 89 15.83 -10.23 6.06
N SER A 90 17.12 -10.56 6.14
CA SER A 90 18.07 -9.94 7.09
C SER A 90 18.59 -8.59 6.63
N LYS A 91 18.42 -8.26 5.34
CA LYS A 91 18.81 -6.97 4.73
C LYS A 91 17.66 -5.99 4.75
N GLN A 92 18.01 -4.70 4.67
CA GLN A 92 17.05 -3.62 4.55
C GLN A 92 16.67 -3.40 3.08
N HIS A 93 15.37 -3.23 2.83
CA HIS A 93 14.81 -3.07 1.50
C HIS A 93 13.78 -1.92 1.45
N THR A 94 13.67 -1.30 0.29
CA THR A 94 12.53 -0.45 -0.06
C THR A 94 11.54 -1.29 -0.88
N PHE A 95 10.45 -1.69 -0.27
CA PHE A 95 9.35 -2.38 -0.95
C PHE A 95 8.51 -1.38 -1.73
N ILE A 96 8.47 -1.53 -3.06
CA ILE A 96 7.58 -0.76 -3.95
C ILE A 96 6.46 -1.69 -4.42
N SER A 97 5.20 -1.36 -4.10
CA SER A 97 4.08 -2.23 -4.43
C SER A 97 2.98 -1.55 -5.24
N ASN A 98 2.18 -2.36 -5.94
CA ASN A 98 0.83 -1.96 -6.33
C ASN A 98 0.01 -1.63 -5.07
N HIS A 99 -1.12 -0.90 -5.23
CA HIS A 99 -1.85 -0.35 -4.08
C HIS A 99 -3.34 -0.67 -4.17
N ARG A 100 -3.82 -1.53 -3.26
CA ARG A 100 -5.21 -2.03 -3.19
C ARG A 100 -6.04 -1.32 -2.14
N ASP A 101 -5.49 -1.20 -0.92
CA ASP A 101 -6.16 -0.65 0.26
C ASP A 101 -5.36 0.48 0.90
N ILE A 102 -6.03 1.55 1.36
CA ILE A 102 -5.36 2.75 1.91
C ILE A 102 -4.54 2.40 3.17
N VAL A 103 -5.07 1.51 4.02
CA VAL A 103 -4.51 1.19 5.33
C VAL A 103 -3.87 -0.19 5.35
N LEU A 104 -4.56 -1.19 4.79
CA LEU A 104 -4.23 -2.59 5.03
C LEU A 104 -3.06 -3.10 4.22
N ASP A 105 -2.73 -2.49 3.08
CA ASP A 105 -1.58 -2.95 2.29
C ASP A 105 -0.28 -2.92 3.11
N SER A 106 0.01 -1.82 3.78
CA SER A 106 1.18 -1.69 4.64
C SER A 106 1.00 -2.33 6.01
N ALA A 107 -0.24 -2.33 6.55
CA ALA A 107 -0.52 -2.93 7.84
C ALA A 107 -0.39 -4.47 7.79
N PHE A 108 -0.93 -5.13 6.76
CA PHE A 108 -0.77 -6.57 6.58
C PHE A 108 0.66 -6.94 6.19
N LEU A 109 1.37 -6.09 5.43
CA LEU A 109 2.80 -6.28 5.20
C LEU A 109 3.57 -6.35 6.52
N SER A 110 3.28 -5.45 7.47
CA SER A 110 3.92 -5.46 8.79
C SER A 110 3.62 -6.76 9.56
N VAL A 111 2.39 -7.28 9.48
CA VAL A 111 2.03 -8.58 10.08
C VAL A 111 2.83 -9.70 9.42
N MET A 112 2.89 -9.74 8.09
CA MET A 112 3.62 -10.78 7.36
C MET A 112 5.12 -10.72 7.65
N GLN A 113 5.71 -9.54 7.77
CA GLN A 113 7.12 -9.39 8.14
C GLN A 113 7.40 -9.92 9.55
N ILE A 114 6.52 -9.68 10.52
CA ILE A 114 6.63 -10.27 11.87
C ILE A 114 6.52 -11.79 11.80
N ASP A 115 5.52 -12.32 11.11
CA ASP A 115 5.30 -13.78 10.97
C ASP A 115 6.47 -14.48 10.25
N LYS A 116 7.11 -13.81 9.29
CA LYS A 116 8.29 -14.32 8.56
C LYS A 116 9.61 -14.10 9.30
N GLY A 117 9.59 -13.48 10.49
CA GLY A 117 10.78 -13.30 11.32
C GLY A 117 11.74 -12.22 10.83
N PHE A 118 11.26 -11.22 10.10
CA PHE A 118 12.09 -10.06 9.76
C PHE A 118 12.59 -9.37 11.03
N PRO A 119 13.83 -8.86 11.06
CA PRO A 119 14.35 -8.12 12.21
C PRO A 119 13.50 -6.89 12.58
N THR A 120 12.93 -6.24 11.57
CA THR A 120 12.04 -5.08 11.71
C THR A 120 10.96 -5.08 10.63
N THR A 121 9.88 -4.34 10.85
CA THR A 121 8.85 -4.04 9.84
C THR A 121 9.24 -2.82 9.01
N CYS A 122 8.42 -2.49 8.00
CA CYS A 122 8.64 -1.27 7.21
C CYS A 122 8.31 0.00 7.98
N GLU A 123 9.05 1.07 7.69
CA GLU A 123 8.55 2.42 7.82
C GLU A 123 7.67 2.75 6.59
N ILE A 124 6.52 3.36 6.83
CA ILE A 124 5.43 3.45 5.86
C ILE A 124 5.32 4.88 5.33
N ALA A 125 5.45 5.07 4.01
CA ALA A 125 5.20 6.35 3.36
C ALA A 125 3.71 6.66 3.32
N ILE A 126 3.25 7.72 4.03
CA ILE A 126 1.84 8.12 4.09
C ILE A 126 1.66 9.59 3.70
N GLY A 127 0.68 9.88 2.83
CA GLY A 127 0.35 11.26 2.45
C GLY A 127 -0.24 12.05 3.61
N ASP A 128 0.20 13.30 3.79
CA ASP A 128 -0.29 14.18 4.86
C ASP A 128 -1.77 14.55 4.73
N ASN A 129 -2.34 14.44 3.53
CA ASN A 129 -3.78 14.57 3.30
C ASN A 129 -4.64 13.56 4.08
N LEU A 130 -4.08 12.39 4.42
CA LEU A 130 -4.73 11.36 5.25
C LEU A 130 -4.53 11.58 6.75
N LEU A 131 -3.69 12.55 7.14
CA LEU A 131 -3.24 12.83 8.50
C LEU A 131 -3.71 14.21 9.00
N SER A 132 -4.86 14.67 8.53
CA SER A 132 -5.44 15.98 8.93
C SER A 132 -5.84 16.04 10.41
N ILE A 133 -6.18 14.90 11.01
CA ILE A 133 -6.57 14.79 12.42
C ILE A 133 -5.30 14.56 13.27
N PRO A 134 -5.00 15.43 14.27
CA PRO A 134 -3.75 15.36 15.01
C PRO A 134 -3.46 14.01 15.66
N TRP A 135 -4.42 13.39 16.37
CA TRP A 135 -4.21 12.10 17.00
C TRP A 135 -4.00 10.96 15.99
N VAL A 136 -4.62 11.04 14.80
CA VAL A 136 -4.39 10.07 13.70
C VAL A 136 -2.97 10.20 13.18
N ARG A 137 -2.46 11.43 13.04
CA ARG A 137 -1.07 11.71 12.67
C ARG A 137 -0.10 11.14 13.70
N ASP A 138 -0.37 11.38 14.99
CA ASP A 138 0.47 10.86 16.07
C ASP A 138 0.47 9.32 16.05
N LEU A 139 -0.69 8.69 15.95
CA LEU A 139 -0.81 7.23 15.90
C LEU A 139 -0.08 6.63 14.69
N ALA A 140 -0.21 7.26 13.52
CA ALA A 140 0.51 6.82 12.32
C ALA A 140 2.03 6.89 12.51
N ARG A 141 2.55 7.97 13.12
CA ARG A 141 3.98 8.12 13.39
C ARG A 141 4.49 7.17 14.49
N VAL A 142 3.67 6.86 15.50
CA VAL A 142 3.95 5.79 16.47
C VAL A 142 4.04 4.44 15.77
N ASN A 143 3.17 4.21 14.79
CA ASN A 143 3.13 2.99 13.99
C ASN A 143 4.11 3.01 12.80
N LYS A 144 5.26 3.69 12.96
CA LYS A 144 6.36 3.74 12.01
C LYS A 144 6.03 4.39 10.66
N SER A 145 5.05 5.31 10.58
CA SER A 145 4.80 6.02 9.34
C SER A 145 5.62 7.31 9.24
N PHE A 146 6.19 7.58 8.05
CA PHE A 146 6.76 8.88 7.71
C PHE A 146 5.88 9.63 6.70
N ILE A 147 5.93 10.95 6.75
CA ILE A 147 4.97 11.82 6.10
C ILE A 147 5.45 12.24 4.71
N VAL A 148 4.61 12.00 3.70
CA VAL A 148 4.78 12.49 2.32
C VAL A 148 3.95 13.74 2.15
N LYS A 149 4.61 14.89 1.97
CA LYS A 149 3.95 16.20 1.79
C LYS A 149 3.22 16.26 0.45
N ARG A 150 1.99 16.79 0.47
CA ARG A 150 1.10 16.94 -0.70
C ARG A 150 0.69 18.40 -0.91
N GLY A 151 0.12 18.70 -2.07
CA GLY A 151 -0.44 20.02 -2.35
C GLY A 151 0.59 21.17 -2.38
N LEU A 152 1.86 20.86 -2.65
CA LEU A 152 2.97 21.80 -2.66
C LEU A 152 3.16 22.46 -4.02
N THR A 153 3.73 23.67 -4.03
CA THR A 153 4.25 24.28 -5.26
C THR A 153 5.38 23.43 -5.86
N PRO A 154 5.71 23.57 -7.16
CA PRO A 154 6.79 22.77 -7.77
C PRO A 154 8.14 22.88 -7.05
N ARG A 155 8.48 24.05 -6.51
CA ARG A 155 9.73 24.28 -5.77
C ARG A 155 9.72 23.57 -4.41
N GLU A 156 8.62 23.69 -3.68
CA GLU A 156 8.43 23.01 -2.39
C GLU A 156 8.40 21.50 -2.57
N LEU A 157 7.72 21.00 -3.61
CA LEU A 157 7.67 19.59 -3.94
C LEU A 157 9.06 19.02 -4.20
N MET A 158 9.91 19.75 -4.93
CA MET A 158 11.30 19.35 -5.16
C MET A 158 12.07 19.24 -3.83
N GLN A 159 11.95 20.25 -2.96
CA GLN A 159 12.64 20.27 -1.66
C GLN A 159 12.15 19.15 -0.74
N ALA A 160 10.82 18.94 -0.69
CA ALA A 160 10.21 17.84 0.08
C ALA A 160 10.65 16.47 -0.44
N SER A 161 10.75 16.31 -1.77
CA SER A 161 11.23 15.07 -2.41
C SER A 161 12.69 14.77 -2.07
N ILE A 162 13.57 15.79 -2.12
CA ILE A 162 14.97 15.66 -1.71
C ILE A 162 15.05 15.23 -0.24
N LYS A 163 14.32 15.93 0.64
CA LYS A 163 14.29 15.63 2.08
C LYS A 163 13.83 14.22 2.36
N MET A 164 12.74 13.79 1.70
CA MET A 164 12.19 12.44 1.85
C MET A 164 13.17 11.37 1.35
N ALA A 165 13.80 11.55 0.20
CA ALA A 165 14.79 10.61 -0.32
C ALA A 165 16.01 10.50 0.61
N HIS A 166 16.50 11.63 1.16
CA HIS A 166 17.52 11.61 2.19
C HIS A 166 17.10 10.87 3.45
N TYR A 167 15.84 11.05 3.88
CA TYR A 167 15.30 10.34 5.02
C TYR A 167 15.25 8.84 4.77
N MET A 168 14.80 8.41 3.59
CA MET A 168 14.73 6.98 3.25
C MET A 168 16.12 6.33 3.26
N ILE A 169 17.14 6.98 2.69
CA ILE A 169 18.52 6.50 2.74
C ILE A 169 19.01 6.42 4.20
N PHE A 170 18.71 7.43 5.02
CA PHE A 170 19.06 7.43 6.44
C PHE A 170 18.34 6.29 7.19
N ALA A 171 17.06 6.03 6.90
CA ALA A 171 16.30 4.95 7.52
C ALA A 171 16.87 3.57 7.15
N LEU A 172 17.23 3.34 5.89
CA LEU A 172 17.85 2.09 5.44
C LEU A 172 19.22 1.85 6.07
N ASN A 173 20.11 2.85 6.05
CA ASN A 173 21.51 2.67 6.37
C ASN A 173 21.83 2.87 7.86
N GLU A 174 21.26 3.91 8.50
CA GLU A 174 21.58 4.27 9.88
C GLU A 174 20.60 3.67 10.88
N LYS A 175 19.28 3.75 10.59
CA LYS A 175 18.24 3.17 11.45
C LYS A 175 18.07 1.67 11.24
N ARG A 176 18.54 1.13 10.11
CA ARG A 176 18.39 -0.27 9.72
C ARG A 176 16.94 -0.71 9.62
N GLU A 177 16.10 0.17 9.06
CA GLU A 177 14.69 -0.04 8.85
C GLU A 177 14.37 -0.40 7.40
N ASN A 178 13.34 -1.21 7.17
CA ASN A 178 12.74 -1.38 5.86
C ASN A 178 11.82 -0.22 5.54
N ILE A 179 11.53 0.01 4.25
CA ILE A 179 10.61 1.04 3.79
C ILE A 179 9.53 0.41 2.93
N TRP A 180 8.30 0.90 3.06
CA TRP A 180 7.22 0.62 2.11
C TRP A 180 6.72 1.91 1.48
N ILE A 181 6.58 1.88 0.16
CA ILE A 181 5.97 2.94 -0.63
C ILE A 181 5.15 2.35 -1.79
N ALA A 182 4.00 2.93 -2.08
CA ALA A 182 3.22 2.56 -3.26
C ALA A 182 3.94 2.99 -4.56
N GLN A 183 3.81 2.19 -5.62
CA GLN A 183 4.43 2.46 -6.94
C GLN A 183 3.87 3.69 -7.65
N ARG A 184 2.79 4.27 -7.13
CA ARG A 184 2.11 5.43 -7.68
C ARG A 184 1.40 6.24 -6.60
N GLU A 185 1.04 7.48 -6.94
CA GLU A 185 0.16 8.28 -6.10
C GLU A 185 -1.27 7.73 -6.15
N GLY A 186 -1.80 7.35 -4.98
CA GLY A 186 -3.12 6.77 -4.84
C GLY A 186 -3.29 5.40 -5.47
N ARG A 187 -4.45 4.79 -5.24
CA ARG A 187 -4.81 3.45 -5.75
C ARG A 187 -5.24 3.53 -7.21
N ALA A 188 -4.83 2.58 -8.04
CA ALA A 188 -5.41 2.38 -9.37
C ALA A 188 -6.87 1.93 -9.23
N LYS A 189 -7.82 2.72 -9.78
CA LYS A 189 -9.24 2.44 -9.62
C LYS A 189 -9.69 1.22 -10.43
N ASP A 190 -9.02 0.98 -11.54
CA ASP A 190 -9.27 -0.13 -12.45
C ASP A 190 -8.32 -1.33 -12.24
N SER A 191 -7.51 -1.27 -11.19
CA SER A 191 -6.45 -2.26 -10.90
C SER A 191 -5.43 -2.46 -12.02
N ASN A 192 -5.30 -1.50 -12.93
CA ASN A 192 -4.21 -1.45 -13.89
C ASN A 192 -3.03 -0.68 -13.26
N ASP A 193 -2.28 -1.39 -12.44
CA ASP A 193 -1.21 -0.80 -11.64
C ASP A 193 0.06 -0.62 -12.47
N LEU A 194 0.54 0.63 -12.56
CA LEU A 194 1.76 1.00 -13.27
C LEU A 194 2.63 1.90 -12.40
N THR A 195 3.93 1.67 -12.42
CA THR A 195 4.93 2.44 -11.68
C THR A 195 5.05 3.85 -12.25
N GLN A 196 4.82 4.85 -11.42
CA GLN A 196 5.01 6.24 -11.82
C GLN A 196 6.49 6.63 -11.80
N LYS A 197 6.98 7.13 -12.91
CA LYS A 197 8.36 7.63 -13.08
C LYS A 197 8.75 8.69 -12.03
N SER A 198 7.77 9.43 -11.51
CA SER A 198 7.97 10.43 -10.44
C SER A 198 8.53 9.84 -9.14
N ILE A 199 8.19 8.58 -8.81
CA ILE A 199 8.71 7.89 -7.62
C ILE A 199 10.22 7.66 -7.76
N LEU A 200 10.66 7.12 -8.90
CA LEU A 200 12.09 6.90 -9.15
C LEU A 200 12.87 8.22 -9.29
N LYS A 201 12.27 9.25 -9.90
CA LYS A 201 12.86 10.60 -9.95
C LYS A 201 13.05 11.17 -8.55
N MET A 202 12.06 11.02 -7.68
CA MET A 202 12.15 11.45 -6.29
C MET A 202 13.32 10.78 -5.55
N PHE A 203 13.47 9.45 -5.68
CA PHE A 203 14.61 8.72 -5.11
C PHE A 203 15.94 9.29 -5.61
N ALA A 204 16.06 9.50 -6.91
CA ALA A 204 17.29 10.03 -7.51
C ALA A 204 17.65 11.47 -7.06
N LEU A 205 16.72 12.26 -6.53
CA LEU A 205 16.99 13.63 -6.07
C LEU A 205 17.80 13.67 -4.76
N GLY A 206 17.67 12.66 -3.89
CA GLY A 206 18.34 12.63 -2.58
C GLY A 206 19.61 11.80 -2.52
N ALA A 207 20.08 11.25 -3.63
CA ALA A 207 21.23 10.37 -3.69
C ALA A 207 22.35 10.95 -4.56
N GLU A 208 23.59 10.51 -4.37
CA GLU A 208 24.76 10.93 -5.15
C GLU A 208 25.18 9.86 -6.16
N GLY A 209 25.79 10.28 -7.27
CA GLY A 209 26.27 9.41 -8.34
C GLY A 209 25.44 9.50 -9.63
N THR A 210 25.62 8.54 -10.52
CA THR A 210 24.80 8.33 -11.72
C THR A 210 23.37 7.94 -11.33
N LEU A 211 22.41 8.00 -12.27
CA LEU A 211 21.02 7.62 -11.99
C LEU A 211 20.92 6.17 -11.42
N LEU A 212 21.67 5.23 -11.98
CA LEU A 212 21.63 3.83 -11.54
C LEU A 212 22.21 3.65 -10.14
N GLU A 213 23.37 4.28 -9.86
CA GLU A 213 23.98 4.27 -8.53
C GLU A 213 23.10 4.93 -7.46
N LYS A 214 22.40 5.98 -7.84
CA LYS A 214 21.41 6.64 -6.98
C LYS A 214 20.28 5.70 -6.58
N LEU A 215 19.73 4.96 -7.54
CA LEU A 215 18.62 4.03 -7.29
C LEU A 215 19.06 2.79 -6.53
N GLN A 216 20.30 2.31 -6.73
CA GLN A 216 20.86 1.18 -5.97
C GLN A 216 20.93 1.45 -4.45
N GLN A 217 21.05 2.72 -4.01
CA GLN A 217 21.08 3.07 -2.58
C GLN A 217 19.77 2.77 -1.86
N PHE A 218 18.69 2.49 -2.58
CA PHE A 218 17.38 2.21 -1.99
C PHE A 218 17.07 0.71 -1.88
N HIS A 219 17.86 -0.18 -2.46
CA HIS A 219 17.63 -1.62 -2.44
C HIS A 219 16.18 -1.99 -2.74
N ILE A 220 15.71 -1.58 -3.93
CA ILE A 220 14.30 -1.67 -4.32
C ILE A 220 13.88 -3.12 -4.52
N VAL A 221 12.83 -3.53 -3.83
CA VAL A 221 12.16 -4.83 -3.97
C VAL A 221 10.75 -4.58 -4.51
N PRO A 222 10.43 -4.99 -5.74
CA PRO A 222 9.05 -4.99 -6.22
C PRO A 222 8.20 -5.94 -5.38
N LEU A 223 7.10 -5.42 -4.81
CA LEU A 223 6.19 -6.19 -3.96
C LEU A 223 4.83 -6.29 -4.63
N THR A 224 4.38 -7.50 -4.88
CA THR A 224 3.05 -7.78 -5.41
C THR A 224 2.06 -7.94 -4.26
N ILE A 225 0.89 -7.30 -4.38
CA ILE A 225 -0.24 -7.47 -3.46
C ILE A 225 -1.45 -7.95 -4.26
N SER A 226 -1.95 -9.13 -3.92
CA SER A 226 -3.13 -9.73 -4.55
C SER A 226 -4.24 -9.92 -3.52
N TYR A 227 -5.41 -9.34 -3.77
CA TYR A 227 -6.63 -9.56 -3.00
C TYR A 227 -7.64 -10.28 -3.91
N GLU A 228 -8.27 -11.35 -3.40
CA GLU A 228 -9.33 -12.05 -4.14
C GLU A 228 -10.53 -11.13 -4.37
N TYR A 229 -10.95 -10.38 -3.33
CA TYR A 229 -11.99 -9.36 -3.43
C TYR A 229 -11.47 -8.01 -2.95
N ASP A 230 -11.83 -6.95 -3.66
CA ASP A 230 -11.57 -5.56 -3.26
C ASP A 230 -12.83 -4.99 -2.59
N PRO A 231 -12.85 -4.81 -1.26
CA PRO A 231 -14.04 -4.30 -0.57
C PRO A 231 -14.51 -2.92 -1.04
N CYS A 232 -13.58 -2.15 -1.63
CA CYS A 232 -13.84 -0.81 -2.14
C CYS A 232 -14.18 -0.77 -3.63
N ASP A 233 -14.41 -1.90 -4.29
CA ASP A 233 -14.67 -1.97 -5.73
C ASP A 233 -15.85 -1.10 -6.17
N TYR A 234 -16.98 -1.17 -5.44
CA TYR A 234 -18.15 -0.36 -5.72
C TYR A 234 -17.93 1.14 -5.52
N LEU A 235 -17.11 1.54 -4.51
CA LEU A 235 -16.72 2.94 -4.30
C LEU A 235 -15.82 3.44 -5.44
N LYS A 236 -14.90 2.60 -5.90
CA LYS A 236 -14.04 2.90 -7.04
C LYS A 236 -14.83 3.05 -8.33
N ALA A 237 -15.80 2.15 -8.58
CA ALA A 237 -16.69 2.23 -9.74
C ALA A 237 -17.56 3.48 -9.71
N ALA A 238 -18.15 3.83 -8.54
CA ALA A 238 -18.91 5.04 -8.34
C ALA A 238 -18.08 6.32 -8.60
N GLU A 239 -16.83 6.37 -8.10
CA GLU A 239 -15.89 7.46 -8.39
C GLU A 239 -15.60 7.58 -9.89
N MET A 240 -15.45 6.44 -10.60
CA MET A 240 -15.20 6.44 -12.04
C MET A 240 -16.40 6.97 -12.82
N GLN A 241 -17.64 6.62 -12.44
CA GLN A 241 -18.84 7.19 -13.04
C GLN A 241 -18.96 8.68 -12.74
N ALA A 242 -18.79 9.11 -11.49
CA ALA A 242 -18.86 10.51 -11.11
C ALA A 242 -17.89 11.37 -11.93
N LYS A 243 -16.64 10.92 -12.14
CA LYS A 243 -15.66 11.60 -12.99
C LYS A 243 -15.98 11.56 -14.49
N ARG A 244 -16.65 10.52 -14.97
CA ARG A 244 -17.16 10.45 -16.35
C ARG A 244 -18.25 11.48 -16.59
N ASP A 245 -19.15 11.61 -15.64
CA ASP A 245 -20.36 12.43 -15.76
C ASP A 245 -20.09 13.90 -15.46
N ASP A 246 -19.10 14.21 -14.62
CA ASP A 246 -18.64 15.56 -14.30
C ASP A 246 -17.10 15.63 -14.23
N MET A 247 -16.49 16.27 -15.22
CA MET A 247 -15.03 16.48 -15.29
C MET A 247 -14.48 17.32 -14.13
N ASN A 248 -15.30 18.10 -13.45
CA ASN A 248 -14.91 18.91 -12.29
C ASN A 248 -15.18 18.20 -10.96
N TRP A 249 -15.68 16.96 -11.02
CA TRP A 249 -15.93 16.19 -9.80
C TRP A 249 -14.64 16.00 -8.97
N ASN A 250 -14.77 16.28 -7.70
CA ASN A 250 -13.69 16.06 -6.72
C ASN A 250 -14.24 15.28 -5.54
N LYS A 251 -13.35 14.54 -4.88
CA LYS A 251 -13.69 13.81 -3.66
C LYS A 251 -14.20 14.74 -2.56
N GLY A 252 -15.23 14.29 -1.89
CA GLY A 252 -15.70 14.89 -0.65
C GLY A 252 -14.72 14.63 0.51
N PRO A 253 -14.82 15.42 1.59
CA PRO A 253 -13.91 15.31 2.74
C PRO A 253 -14.00 13.98 3.49
N MET A 254 -15.10 13.23 3.33
CA MET A 254 -15.34 11.94 3.98
C MET A 254 -15.01 10.73 3.10
N ASP A 255 -14.77 10.89 1.81
CA ASP A 255 -14.63 9.76 0.86
C ASP A 255 -13.44 8.85 1.18
N ASP A 256 -12.31 9.44 1.61
CA ASP A 256 -11.16 8.65 2.03
C ASP A 256 -11.41 7.92 3.36
N ALA A 257 -12.13 8.55 4.31
CA ALA A 257 -12.51 7.91 5.57
C ALA A 257 -13.49 6.74 5.34
N ILE A 258 -14.48 6.91 4.47
CA ILE A 258 -15.41 5.84 4.05
C ILE A 258 -14.65 4.71 3.36
N SER A 259 -13.70 5.05 2.47
CA SER A 259 -12.87 4.04 1.80
C SER A 259 -11.98 3.29 2.78
N MET A 260 -11.39 3.97 3.77
CA MET A 260 -10.59 3.32 4.83
C MET A 260 -11.44 2.37 5.66
N GLN A 261 -12.60 2.81 6.14
CA GLN A 261 -13.53 1.98 6.92
C GLN A 261 -14.00 0.75 6.12
N THR A 262 -14.43 0.97 4.87
CA THR A 262 -14.87 -0.10 3.97
C THR A 262 -13.74 -1.10 3.70
N GLY A 263 -12.54 -0.60 3.45
CA GLY A 263 -11.35 -1.42 3.23
C GLY A 263 -11.00 -2.25 4.47
N ILE A 264 -10.98 -1.65 5.66
CA ILE A 264 -10.64 -2.35 6.90
C ILE A 264 -11.62 -3.50 7.18
N PHE A 265 -12.92 -3.24 7.19
CA PHE A 265 -13.92 -4.22 7.64
C PHE A 265 -14.52 -5.10 6.55
N GLY A 266 -14.36 -4.74 5.27
CA GLY A 266 -14.92 -5.51 4.17
C GLY A 266 -14.20 -6.84 3.93
N TYR A 267 -14.94 -7.82 3.41
CA TYR A 267 -14.41 -9.15 3.08
C TYR A 267 -13.46 -9.10 1.88
N LYS A 268 -12.31 -9.79 1.99
CA LYS A 268 -11.21 -9.75 1.02
C LYS A 268 -10.93 -11.08 0.32
N GLY A 269 -11.57 -12.17 0.79
CA GLY A 269 -11.18 -13.52 0.33
C GLY A 269 -9.74 -13.84 0.72
N SER A 270 -9.00 -14.48 -0.16
CA SER A 270 -7.58 -14.76 0.03
C SER A 270 -6.73 -13.52 -0.27
N ILE A 271 -5.66 -13.34 0.51
CA ILE A 271 -4.70 -12.25 0.36
C ILE A 271 -3.30 -12.84 0.23
N HIS A 272 -2.58 -12.42 -0.81
CA HIS A 272 -1.22 -12.89 -1.05
C HIS A 272 -0.26 -11.73 -1.32
N TYR A 273 0.92 -11.78 -0.69
CA TYR A 273 2.05 -10.90 -0.94
C TYR A 273 3.19 -11.71 -1.57
N HIS A 274 3.88 -11.11 -2.54
CA HIS A 274 5.08 -11.72 -3.11
C HIS A 274 6.18 -10.67 -3.26
N ALA A 275 7.32 -10.89 -2.60
CA ALA A 275 8.50 -10.04 -2.73
C ALA A 275 9.40 -10.59 -3.83
N ALA A 276 9.47 -9.90 -4.96
CA ALA A 276 10.35 -10.24 -6.07
C ALA A 276 11.82 -9.94 -5.73
N PRO A 277 12.81 -10.42 -6.52
CA PRO A 277 14.22 -10.10 -6.30
C PRO A 277 14.50 -8.60 -6.22
N CYS A 278 15.43 -8.20 -5.33
CA CYS A 278 15.93 -6.83 -5.32
C CYS A 278 16.50 -6.48 -6.69
N ILE A 279 16.16 -5.28 -7.20
CA ILE A 279 16.54 -4.88 -8.56
C ILE A 279 17.99 -4.38 -8.69
N ASP A 280 18.80 -4.45 -7.64
CA ASP A 280 20.19 -3.94 -7.66
C ASP A 280 21.04 -4.62 -8.74
N ASP A 281 20.93 -5.94 -8.91
CA ASP A 281 21.62 -6.68 -9.96
C ASP A 281 21.13 -6.29 -11.36
N TYR A 282 19.82 -6.02 -11.51
CA TYR A 282 19.26 -5.49 -12.75
C TYR A 282 19.79 -4.10 -13.07
N LEU A 283 19.86 -3.21 -12.07
CA LEU A 283 20.45 -1.87 -12.24
C LEU A 283 21.94 -1.96 -12.60
N GLU A 284 22.68 -2.88 -11.99
CA GLU A 284 24.09 -3.12 -12.34
C GLU A 284 24.26 -3.57 -13.79
N ALA A 285 23.42 -4.51 -14.25
CA ALA A 285 23.42 -4.95 -15.62
C ALA A 285 23.11 -3.83 -16.63
N LEU A 286 22.29 -2.84 -16.24
CA LEU A 286 22.01 -1.68 -17.10
C LEU A 286 23.20 -0.74 -17.30
N LYS A 287 24.19 -0.72 -16.38
CA LYS A 287 25.40 0.11 -16.53
C LYS A 287 26.23 -0.24 -17.77
N SER A 288 26.14 -1.48 -18.23
CA SER A 288 26.83 -1.94 -19.46
C SER A 288 26.18 -1.42 -20.76
N LYS A 289 24.95 -0.93 -20.70
CA LYS A 289 24.22 -0.39 -21.86
C LYS A 289 24.62 1.06 -22.09
N SER A 290 25.58 1.30 -23.01
CA SER A 290 25.98 2.66 -23.40
C SER A 290 24.87 3.39 -24.19
N ASN A 291 24.82 4.73 -24.04
CA ASN A 291 23.98 5.66 -24.82
C ASN A 291 22.47 5.62 -24.55
N ILE A 292 22.02 5.23 -23.38
CA ILE A 292 20.60 5.37 -22.99
C ILE A 292 20.43 6.67 -22.18
N SER A 293 19.43 7.48 -22.55
CA SER A 293 19.11 8.69 -21.76
C SER A 293 18.56 8.32 -20.38
N ASN A 294 18.73 9.24 -19.40
CA ASN A 294 18.13 9.04 -18.07
C ASN A 294 16.59 8.88 -18.13
N GLY A 295 15.93 9.49 -19.11
CA GLY A 295 14.50 9.34 -19.34
C GLY A 295 14.12 7.91 -19.74
N ASP A 296 14.84 7.34 -20.69
CA ASP A 296 14.62 5.97 -21.17
C ASP A 296 15.04 4.92 -20.13
N LEU A 297 16.11 5.20 -19.35
CA LEU A 297 16.49 4.36 -18.20
C LEU A 297 15.37 4.29 -17.16
N LEU A 298 14.76 5.43 -16.81
CA LEU A 298 13.65 5.45 -15.87
C LEU A 298 12.43 4.67 -16.42
N ASP A 299 12.11 4.81 -17.72
CA ASP A 299 11.05 4.02 -18.35
C ASP A 299 11.36 2.52 -18.27
N THR A 300 12.58 2.15 -18.61
CA THR A 300 13.06 0.76 -18.57
C THR A 300 12.95 0.17 -17.15
N ILE A 301 13.32 0.94 -16.13
CA ILE A 301 13.25 0.50 -14.73
C ILE A 301 11.80 0.40 -14.26
N CYS A 302 10.93 1.37 -14.60
CA CYS A 302 9.50 1.28 -14.30
C CYS A 302 8.87 0.03 -14.91
N LEU A 303 9.14 -0.24 -16.19
CA LEU A 303 8.66 -1.45 -16.86
C LEU A 303 9.18 -2.73 -16.23
N HIS A 304 10.42 -2.73 -15.73
CA HIS A 304 10.96 -3.88 -15.00
C HIS A 304 10.24 -4.10 -13.67
N ILE A 305 10.02 -3.04 -12.88
CA ILE A 305 9.25 -3.11 -11.62
C ILE A 305 7.83 -3.61 -11.91
N ASP A 306 7.16 -3.04 -12.91
CA ASP A 306 5.81 -3.47 -13.31
C ASP A 306 5.80 -4.95 -13.72
N LYS A 307 6.78 -5.38 -14.53
CA LYS A 307 6.90 -6.78 -14.93
C LYS A 307 7.07 -7.71 -13.72
N GLN A 308 7.90 -7.33 -12.73
CA GLN A 308 8.09 -8.12 -11.51
C GLN A 308 6.81 -8.18 -10.68
N ILE A 309 6.09 -7.08 -10.52
CA ILE A 309 4.81 -7.05 -9.79
C ILE A 309 3.75 -7.89 -10.53
N HIS A 310 3.60 -7.68 -11.83
CA HIS A 310 2.54 -8.32 -12.61
C HIS A 310 2.73 -9.83 -12.76
N ARG A 311 3.97 -10.29 -12.94
CA ARG A 311 4.26 -11.75 -13.10
C ARG A 311 4.00 -12.54 -11.84
N ASN A 312 3.97 -11.89 -10.69
CA ASN A 312 3.81 -12.50 -9.38
C ASN A 312 2.40 -12.32 -8.80
N TYR A 313 1.41 -11.85 -9.58
CA TYR A 313 0.03 -11.85 -9.13
C TYR A 313 -0.44 -13.27 -8.80
N CYS A 314 -1.00 -13.44 -7.61
CA CYS A 314 -1.85 -14.58 -7.31
C CYS A 314 -3.23 -14.31 -7.92
N LEU A 315 -3.61 -15.11 -8.93
CA LEU A 315 -4.89 -14.98 -9.61
C LEU A 315 -5.90 -15.97 -9.05
N TYR A 316 -7.11 -15.48 -8.87
CA TYR A 316 -8.24 -16.23 -8.32
C TYR A 316 -9.30 -16.47 -9.40
N ALA A 317 -10.25 -17.37 -9.15
CA ALA A 317 -11.32 -17.69 -10.09
C ALA A 317 -12.04 -16.45 -10.64
N ASN A 318 -12.35 -15.47 -9.77
CA ASN A 318 -13.03 -14.22 -10.15
C ASN A 318 -12.23 -13.37 -11.16
N ASN A 319 -10.89 -13.45 -11.15
CA ASN A 319 -10.05 -12.73 -12.11
C ASN A 319 -10.23 -13.28 -13.53
N TYR A 320 -10.28 -14.60 -13.67
CA TYR A 320 -10.49 -15.27 -14.95
C TYR A 320 -11.94 -15.15 -15.43
N ILE A 321 -12.93 -15.30 -14.53
CA ILE A 321 -14.34 -15.08 -14.83
C ILE A 321 -14.57 -13.67 -15.38
N ALA A 322 -13.99 -12.65 -14.71
CA ALA A 322 -14.13 -11.27 -15.13
C ALA A 322 -13.52 -11.03 -16.53
N LEU A 323 -12.39 -11.66 -16.83
CA LEU A 323 -11.75 -11.52 -18.14
C LEU A 323 -12.57 -12.19 -19.25
N ASP A 324 -13.00 -13.44 -19.04
CA ASP A 324 -13.84 -14.16 -20.00
C ASP A 324 -15.16 -13.43 -20.26
N GLU A 325 -15.79 -12.88 -19.22
CA GLU A 325 -17.03 -12.13 -19.37
C GLU A 325 -16.84 -10.82 -20.15
N LEU A 326 -15.78 -10.05 -19.87
CA LEU A 326 -15.49 -8.82 -20.59
C LEU A 326 -15.15 -9.03 -22.07
N GLU A 327 -14.51 -10.16 -22.39
CA GLU A 327 -14.10 -10.50 -23.75
C GLU A 327 -15.14 -11.34 -24.50
N GLY A 328 -16.20 -11.78 -23.83
CA GLY A 328 -17.23 -12.63 -24.41
C GLY A 328 -16.70 -14.02 -24.79
N THR A 329 -15.74 -14.54 -24.01
CA THR A 329 -15.04 -15.80 -24.26
C THR A 329 -15.24 -16.80 -23.14
N THR A 330 -14.73 -18.01 -23.32
CA THR A 330 -14.59 -19.08 -22.31
C THR A 330 -13.16 -19.60 -22.30
N THR A 331 -12.19 -18.73 -22.64
CA THR A 331 -10.77 -19.10 -22.80
C THR A 331 -10.18 -19.67 -21.52
N TYR A 332 -10.65 -19.22 -20.36
CA TYR A 332 -10.15 -19.61 -19.04
C TYR A 332 -11.15 -20.46 -18.25
N ALA A 333 -12.10 -21.11 -18.92
CA ALA A 333 -13.14 -21.93 -18.27
C ALA A 333 -12.58 -23.10 -17.43
N ASP A 334 -11.33 -23.52 -17.67
CA ASP A 334 -10.60 -24.51 -16.88
C ASP A 334 -10.06 -23.97 -15.53
N LYS A 335 -10.11 -22.64 -15.31
CA LYS A 335 -9.61 -21.94 -14.11
C LYS A 335 -10.69 -21.65 -13.07
N TYR A 336 -11.96 -21.95 -13.37
CA TYR A 336 -13.08 -21.70 -12.47
C TYR A 336 -14.21 -22.70 -12.71
N THR A 337 -15.09 -22.83 -11.73
CA THR A 337 -16.29 -23.66 -11.80
C THR A 337 -17.55 -22.82 -12.00
N ASP A 338 -18.68 -23.44 -12.35
CA ASP A 338 -19.99 -22.77 -12.40
C ASP A 338 -20.39 -22.22 -11.01
N ALA A 339 -19.97 -22.88 -9.93
CA ALA A 339 -20.19 -22.40 -8.57
C ALA A 339 -19.39 -21.12 -8.28
N ASP A 340 -18.14 -21.02 -8.74
CA ASP A 340 -17.31 -19.81 -8.62
C ASP A 340 -17.96 -18.66 -9.40
N LYS A 341 -18.43 -18.94 -10.61
CA LYS A 341 -19.13 -17.94 -11.43
C LYS A 341 -20.40 -17.44 -10.75
N ALA A 342 -21.23 -18.32 -10.22
CA ALA A 342 -22.45 -17.96 -9.50
C ALA A 342 -22.14 -17.14 -8.23
N LYS A 343 -21.07 -17.51 -7.47
CA LYS A 343 -20.60 -16.80 -6.29
C LYS A 343 -20.14 -15.39 -6.65
N PHE A 344 -19.35 -15.24 -7.70
CA PHE A 344 -18.85 -13.94 -8.14
C PHE A 344 -19.95 -13.04 -8.68
N ASP A 345 -20.89 -13.56 -9.46
CA ASP A 345 -22.07 -12.83 -9.93
C ASP A 345 -22.93 -12.31 -8.76
N ALA A 346 -23.16 -13.16 -7.75
CA ALA A 346 -23.89 -12.76 -6.55
C ALA A 346 -23.16 -11.65 -5.80
N TYR A 347 -21.84 -11.75 -5.67
CA TYR A 347 -20.99 -10.72 -5.07
C TYR A 347 -21.10 -9.39 -5.83
N LEU A 348 -20.93 -9.39 -7.15
CA LEU A 348 -21.02 -8.18 -7.97
C LEU A 348 -22.40 -7.51 -7.84
N LYS A 349 -23.48 -8.28 -7.82
CA LYS A 349 -24.84 -7.77 -7.61
C LYS A 349 -24.99 -7.07 -6.26
N GLN A 350 -24.43 -7.67 -5.19
CA GLN A 350 -24.44 -7.08 -3.85
C GLN A 350 -23.65 -5.77 -3.80
N GLN A 351 -22.49 -5.73 -4.44
CA GLN A 351 -21.66 -4.52 -4.48
C GLN A 351 -22.32 -3.41 -5.30
N LEU A 352 -22.89 -3.73 -6.46
CA LEU A 352 -23.65 -2.77 -7.28
C LEU A 352 -24.83 -2.18 -6.52
N ALA A 353 -25.54 -2.99 -5.72
CA ALA A 353 -26.67 -2.52 -4.91
C ALA A 353 -26.29 -1.47 -3.86
N LYS A 354 -25.02 -1.42 -3.42
CA LYS A 354 -24.51 -0.42 -2.46
C LYS A 354 -24.26 0.96 -3.09
N ILE A 355 -24.27 1.06 -4.43
CA ILE A 355 -23.97 2.33 -5.11
C ILE A 355 -25.24 3.19 -5.15
N GLU A 356 -25.21 4.30 -4.42
CA GLU A 356 -26.27 5.28 -4.35
C GLU A 356 -25.79 6.61 -4.98
N ILE A 357 -25.88 6.71 -6.31
CA ILE A 357 -25.51 7.91 -7.06
C ILE A 357 -26.64 8.34 -8.00
N VAL A 358 -26.72 9.63 -8.29
CA VAL A 358 -27.67 10.18 -9.25
C VAL A 358 -27.33 9.64 -10.66
N ASN A 359 -28.36 9.31 -11.44
CA ASN A 359 -28.20 8.76 -12.79
C ASN A 359 -27.32 7.51 -12.86
N LYS A 360 -27.48 6.60 -11.89
CA LYS A 360 -26.75 5.34 -11.80
C LYS A 360 -26.82 4.55 -13.10
N ASP A 361 -25.66 4.35 -13.72
CA ASP A 361 -25.49 3.56 -14.94
C ASP A 361 -24.98 2.16 -14.57
N GLU A 362 -25.89 1.22 -14.33
CA GLU A 362 -25.55 -0.12 -13.83
C GLU A 362 -24.67 -0.90 -14.78
N GLU A 363 -24.86 -0.76 -16.10
CA GLU A 363 -24.03 -1.45 -17.09
C GLU A 363 -22.60 -0.93 -17.05
N TYR A 364 -22.41 0.39 -17.02
CA TYR A 364 -21.09 1.02 -16.88
C TYR A 364 -20.41 0.60 -15.58
N LEU A 365 -21.11 0.69 -14.46
CA LEU A 365 -20.58 0.36 -13.13
C LEU A 365 -20.15 -1.11 -13.06
N ARG A 366 -21.01 -2.03 -13.54
CA ARG A 366 -20.67 -3.46 -13.59
C ARG A 366 -19.43 -3.70 -14.45
N ARG A 367 -19.35 -3.07 -15.61
CA ARG A 367 -18.19 -3.17 -16.48
C ARG A 367 -16.93 -2.66 -15.80
N ARG A 368 -16.97 -1.51 -15.10
CA ARG A 368 -15.81 -0.99 -14.34
C ARG A 368 -15.36 -1.96 -13.24
N MET A 369 -16.29 -2.57 -12.53
CA MET A 369 -15.97 -3.58 -11.52
C MET A 369 -15.33 -4.82 -12.16
N LEU A 370 -15.88 -5.34 -13.25
CA LEU A 370 -15.26 -6.45 -13.99
C LEU A 370 -13.83 -6.11 -14.45
N GLU A 371 -13.57 -4.90 -14.92
CA GLU A 371 -12.23 -4.46 -15.32
C GLU A 371 -11.24 -4.50 -14.16
N MET A 372 -11.66 -4.14 -12.94
CA MET A 372 -10.80 -4.21 -11.74
C MET A 372 -10.32 -5.65 -11.47
N TYR A 373 -11.17 -6.64 -11.71
CA TYR A 373 -10.83 -8.05 -11.53
C TYR A 373 -10.10 -8.65 -12.73
N ALA A 374 -10.39 -8.19 -13.96
CA ALA A 374 -9.76 -8.69 -15.19
C ALA A 374 -8.34 -8.16 -15.42
N ASN A 375 -8.06 -6.90 -15.05
CA ASN A 375 -6.77 -6.26 -15.33
C ASN A 375 -5.56 -6.97 -14.69
N PRO A 376 -5.64 -7.50 -13.44
CA PRO A 376 -4.56 -8.34 -12.91
C PRO A 376 -4.23 -9.53 -13.81
N THR A 377 -5.26 -10.22 -14.37
CA THR A 377 -5.04 -11.33 -15.31
C THR A 377 -4.37 -10.86 -16.60
N ARG A 378 -4.85 -9.77 -17.20
CA ARG A 378 -4.24 -9.20 -18.41
C ARG A 378 -2.78 -8.85 -18.20
N ASN A 379 -2.47 -8.19 -17.08
CA ASN A 379 -1.12 -7.80 -16.72
C ASN A 379 -0.22 -9.02 -16.45
N TYR A 380 -0.75 -10.03 -15.75
CA TYR A 380 -0.04 -11.29 -15.50
C TYR A 380 0.31 -12.02 -16.80
N LEU A 381 -0.65 -12.16 -17.70
CA LEU A 381 -0.42 -12.82 -19.00
C LEU A 381 0.62 -12.07 -19.82
N LYS A 382 0.52 -10.74 -19.90
CA LYS A 382 1.50 -9.90 -20.60
C LYS A 382 2.90 -9.99 -20.00
N ALA A 383 3.02 -10.08 -18.68
CA ALA A 383 4.32 -10.16 -18.01
C ALA A 383 5.00 -11.52 -18.12
N ASN A 384 4.22 -12.59 -18.38
CA ASN A 384 4.69 -13.97 -18.51
C ASN A 384 4.74 -14.47 -19.97
N ALA A 385 4.33 -13.64 -20.93
CA ALA A 385 4.53 -13.88 -22.36
C ALA A 385 5.97 -13.52 -22.77
#